data_7183ea999c8bafd1205d68bdb889184c
#
_entry.id   7183ea999c8bafd1205d68bdb889184c
#
_cell.length_a   1.000
_cell.length_b   1.000
_cell.length_c   1.000
_cell.angle_alpha   90.00
_cell.angle_beta   90.00
_cell.angle_gamma   90.00
#
_symmetry.space_group_name_H-M   'P 1'
#
loop_
_entity.id
_entity.type
_entity.pdbx_description
1 polymer ?
#
loop_
_entity_poly.entity_id
_entity_poly.type
_entity_poly.pdbx_seq_one_letter_code
_entity_poly.pdbx_strand_id
1 'polypeptide(L)'
;MFEFLFGKKKEPAADSGPVELIIIERIVALAPADAFALFVDKLGSWWPRELTWAKDHLEEIGIEPRVDGHCYERRTDGTTSEWGTVLTFARPEQIVFTWQINFDRSFEPSVTLASRVDVRFTARDGGTQILVVHRDFPRHGSGWQKYRASLASRNGWPMLLDRYAAAAAKGA
;
A
#
# COMPACT_ATOMS: atom_id res chain seq x y z
N MET A 1 1.82 9.46 -61.75
CA MET A 1 2.11 8.57 -60.60
C MET A 1 2.18 9.45 -59.37
N PHE A 2 1.12 9.44 -58.58
CA PHE A 2 1.06 10.25 -57.35
C PHE A 2 1.36 9.34 -56.19
N GLU A 3 2.53 9.52 -55.60
CA GLU A 3 2.83 8.93 -54.28
C GLU A 3 2.11 9.74 -53.21
N PHE A 4 1.09 9.15 -52.64
CA PHE A 4 0.51 9.64 -51.39
C PHE A 4 1.44 9.30 -50.24
N LEU A 5 2.27 10.25 -49.88
CA LEU A 5 2.95 10.22 -48.57
C LEU A 5 1.90 10.45 -47.50
N PHE A 6 1.34 9.38 -46.98
CA PHE A 6 0.65 9.42 -45.70
C PHE A 6 1.72 9.66 -44.64
N GLY A 7 1.90 10.92 -44.29
CA GLY A 7 2.60 11.28 -43.10
C GLY A 7 1.90 10.57 -41.91
N LYS A 8 2.50 9.54 -41.39
CA LYS A 8 2.12 9.06 -40.06
C LYS A 8 2.20 10.25 -39.13
N LYS A 9 1.06 10.79 -38.70
CA LYS A 9 1.01 11.63 -37.51
C LYS A 9 1.70 10.81 -36.40
N LYS A 10 2.89 11.26 -36.05
CA LYS A 10 3.55 10.81 -34.83
C LYS A 10 2.62 11.26 -33.71
N GLU A 11 1.86 10.33 -33.15
CA GLU A 11 1.23 10.59 -31.87
C GLU A 11 2.32 11.10 -30.94
N PRO A 12 2.08 12.18 -30.17
CA PRO A 12 3.04 12.59 -29.18
C PRO A 12 3.24 11.35 -28.30
N ALA A 13 4.47 10.86 -28.26
CA ALA A 13 4.86 9.89 -27.28
C ALA A 13 4.42 10.49 -25.94
N ALA A 14 3.45 9.86 -25.29
CA ALA A 14 3.16 10.17 -23.91
C ALA A 14 4.51 10.16 -23.22
N ASP A 15 4.86 11.25 -22.57
CA ASP A 15 6.05 11.36 -21.73
C ASP A 15 5.85 10.36 -20.59
N SER A 16 6.10 9.10 -20.89
CA SER A 16 6.08 8.00 -19.93
C SER A 16 7.44 7.93 -19.27
N GLY A 17 7.79 9.01 -18.56
CA GLY A 17 8.76 8.92 -17.48
C GLY A 17 8.37 7.73 -16.59
N PRO A 18 9.32 7.07 -15.93
CA PRO A 18 8.99 5.92 -15.10
C PRO A 18 7.91 6.31 -14.09
N VAL A 19 6.79 5.59 -14.11
CA VAL A 19 5.68 5.84 -13.17
C VAL A 19 6.19 5.53 -11.77
N GLU A 20 6.35 6.55 -10.95
CA GLU A 20 6.91 6.45 -9.60
C GLU A 20 5.86 6.14 -8.53
N LEU A 21 4.57 6.13 -8.91
CA LEU A 21 3.45 5.98 -8.00
C LEU A 21 2.68 4.68 -8.27
N ILE A 22 2.06 4.17 -7.22
CA ILE A 22 0.90 3.28 -7.31
C ILE A 22 -0.27 4.04 -6.73
N ILE A 23 -1.35 4.15 -7.49
CA ILE A 23 -2.61 4.75 -7.04
C ILE A 23 -3.69 3.71 -7.22
N ILE A 24 -4.36 3.35 -6.13
CA ILE A 24 -5.42 2.36 -6.16
C ILE A 24 -6.51 2.72 -5.14
N GLU A 25 -7.75 2.46 -5.49
CA GLU A 25 -8.89 2.77 -4.63
C GLU A 25 -9.88 1.62 -4.54
N ARG A 26 -10.64 1.61 -3.45
CA ARG A 26 -11.83 0.77 -3.26
C ARG A 26 -12.90 1.57 -2.54
N ILE A 27 -14.15 1.21 -2.77
CA ILE A 27 -15.31 1.75 -2.03
C ILE A 27 -15.88 0.60 -1.20
N VAL A 28 -16.07 0.86 0.08
CA VAL A 28 -16.64 -0.09 1.03
C VAL A 28 -17.89 0.49 1.70
N ALA A 29 -18.80 -0.37 2.14
CA ALA A 29 -20.07 0.03 2.77
C ALA A 29 -19.94 0.33 4.28
N LEU A 30 -18.75 0.69 4.74
CA LEU A 30 -18.48 1.11 6.12
C LEU A 30 -18.41 2.63 6.22
N ALA A 31 -18.83 3.19 7.36
CA ALA A 31 -18.56 4.59 7.68
C ALA A 31 -17.04 4.82 7.78
N PRO A 32 -16.54 6.05 7.54
CA PRO A 32 -15.09 6.34 7.58
C PRO A 32 -14.39 5.90 8.86
N ALA A 33 -15.00 6.05 10.02
CA ALA A 33 -14.43 5.62 11.30
C ALA A 33 -14.21 4.11 11.35
N ASP A 34 -15.18 3.33 10.87
CA ASP A 34 -15.11 1.86 10.86
C ASP A 34 -14.15 1.36 9.76
N ALA A 35 -14.16 2.02 8.60
CA ALA A 35 -13.23 1.72 7.50
C ALA A 35 -11.77 1.96 7.93
N PHE A 36 -11.51 3.06 8.61
CA PHE A 36 -10.19 3.38 9.17
C PHE A 36 -9.77 2.36 10.24
N ALA A 37 -10.67 2.05 11.18
CA ALA A 37 -10.40 1.07 12.24
C ALA A 37 -10.11 -0.33 11.68
N LEU A 38 -10.85 -0.76 10.64
CA LEU A 38 -10.58 -2.03 9.98
C LEU A 38 -9.17 -2.06 9.36
N PHE A 39 -8.77 -0.96 8.70
CA PHE A 39 -7.45 -0.87 8.07
C PHE A 39 -6.32 -0.87 9.10
N VAL A 40 -6.42 -0.01 10.11
CA VAL A 40 -5.33 0.26 11.07
C VAL A 40 -5.39 -0.69 12.28
N ASP A 41 -6.53 -0.72 12.98
CA ASP A 41 -6.64 -1.42 14.26
C ASP A 41 -6.84 -2.94 14.10
N LYS A 42 -7.36 -3.36 12.93
CA LYS A 42 -7.68 -4.77 12.63
C LYS A 42 -6.90 -5.28 11.41
N LEU A 43 -5.68 -4.79 11.21
CA LEU A 43 -4.85 -5.15 10.07
C LEU A 43 -4.72 -6.67 9.88
N GLY A 44 -4.53 -7.41 10.97
CA GLY A 44 -4.39 -8.86 10.95
C GLY A 44 -5.63 -9.62 10.50
N SER A 45 -6.81 -8.98 10.47
CA SER A 45 -8.05 -9.62 10.01
C SER A 45 -8.14 -9.74 8.49
N TRP A 46 -7.36 -8.97 7.73
CA TRP A 46 -7.42 -8.96 6.27
C TRP A 46 -6.06 -9.07 5.56
N TRP A 47 -4.96 -8.75 6.27
CA TRP A 47 -3.62 -8.86 5.69
C TRP A 47 -3.24 -10.33 5.45
N PRO A 48 -2.71 -10.68 4.26
CA PRO A 48 -2.33 -12.07 3.97
C PRO A 48 -1.14 -12.52 4.82
N ARG A 49 -1.35 -13.55 5.60
CA ARG A 49 -0.31 -14.16 6.45
C ARG A 49 0.92 -14.60 5.64
N GLU A 50 0.70 -15.11 4.45
CA GLU A 50 1.75 -15.60 3.54
C GLU A 50 2.70 -14.50 3.04
N LEU A 51 2.31 -13.22 3.15
CA LEU A 51 3.16 -12.07 2.80
C LEU A 51 3.99 -11.56 3.98
N THR A 52 3.76 -12.06 5.17
CA THR A 52 4.54 -11.69 6.36
C THR A 52 5.87 -12.46 6.40
N TRP A 53 6.84 -11.94 7.13
CA TRP A 53 8.07 -12.69 7.41
C TRP A 53 7.83 -13.86 8.35
N ALA A 54 6.90 -13.70 9.28
CA ALA A 54 6.57 -14.71 10.29
C ALA A 54 5.78 -15.89 9.71
N LYS A 55 4.98 -15.67 8.65
CA LYS A 55 4.16 -16.71 8.00
C LYS A 55 3.35 -17.52 9.02
N ASP A 56 3.58 -18.82 9.11
CA ASP A 56 2.85 -19.72 10.04
C ASP A 56 3.11 -19.42 11.51
N HIS A 57 4.20 -18.73 11.82
CA HIS A 57 4.54 -18.28 13.18
C HIS A 57 3.99 -16.90 13.53
N LEU A 58 3.17 -16.29 12.67
CA LEU A 58 2.57 -15.00 12.92
C LEU A 58 1.53 -15.10 14.04
N GLU A 59 1.75 -14.37 15.13
CA GLU A 59 0.77 -14.15 16.19
C GLU A 59 -0.04 -12.89 15.90
N GLU A 60 0.63 -11.79 15.53
CA GLU A 60 0.01 -10.51 15.28
C GLU A 60 0.75 -9.73 14.20
N ILE A 61 0.00 -9.03 13.36
CA ILE A 61 0.50 -7.93 12.52
C ILE A 61 -0.31 -6.68 12.84
N GLY A 62 0.36 -5.55 13.01
CA GLY A 62 -0.32 -4.34 13.44
C GLY A 62 0.41 -3.06 13.08
N ILE A 63 -0.30 -1.96 13.32
CA ILE A 63 0.20 -0.60 13.22
C ILE A 63 -0.09 0.09 14.56
N GLU A 64 0.93 0.62 15.21
CA GLU A 64 0.73 1.46 16.39
C GLU A 64 0.03 2.76 15.97
N PRO A 65 -1.12 3.11 16.56
CA PRO A 65 -1.99 4.18 16.09
C PRO A 65 -1.53 5.57 16.58
N ARG A 66 -0.33 5.97 16.22
CA ARG A 66 0.27 7.25 16.58
C ARG A 66 1.41 7.62 15.64
N VAL A 67 1.74 8.90 15.54
CA VAL A 67 2.96 9.36 14.88
C VAL A 67 4.18 8.75 15.57
N ASP A 68 5.19 8.37 14.80
CA ASP A 68 6.37 7.61 15.21
C ASP A 68 6.07 6.20 15.75
N GLY A 69 4.83 5.74 15.62
CA GLY A 69 4.46 4.36 15.89
C GLY A 69 5.06 3.39 14.87
N HIS A 70 5.23 2.14 15.26
CA HIS A 70 5.77 1.10 14.40
C HIS A 70 4.68 0.34 13.66
N CYS A 71 4.96 0.00 12.40
CA CYS A 71 4.28 -1.07 11.71
C CYS A 71 5.09 -2.34 11.98
N TYR A 72 4.46 -3.36 12.52
CA TYR A 72 5.18 -4.52 13.06
C TYR A 72 4.45 -5.84 12.80
N GLU A 73 5.19 -6.91 12.93
CA GLU A 73 4.67 -8.27 13.12
C GLU A 73 5.31 -8.91 14.33
N ARG A 74 4.52 -9.66 15.10
CA ARG A 74 4.97 -10.44 16.25
C ARG A 74 4.77 -11.93 15.98
N ARG A 75 5.78 -12.70 16.35
CA ARG A 75 5.76 -14.16 16.26
C ARG A 75 5.22 -14.78 17.52
N THR A 76 4.81 -16.03 17.42
CA THR A 76 4.34 -16.87 18.55
C THR A 76 5.39 -17.07 19.65
N ASP A 77 6.69 -16.89 19.34
CA ASP A 77 7.78 -16.93 20.33
C ASP A 77 8.00 -15.56 21.03
N GLY A 78 7.18 -14.56 20.71
CA GLY A 78 7.25 -13.21 21.27
C GLY A 78 8.21 -12.26 20.56
N THR A 79 8.99 -12.72 19.57
CA THR A 79 9.88 -11.83 18.81
C THR A 79 9.11 -10.93 17.89
N THR A 80 9.56 -9.68 17.74
CA THR A 80 8.92 -8.65 16.91
C THR A 80 9.84 -8.19 15.80
N SER A 81 9.29 -8.00 14.60
CA SER A 81 9.96 -7.39 13.46
C SER A 81 9.19 -6.16 13.02
N GLU A 82 9.89 -5.08 12.74
CA GLU A 82 9.30 -3.85 12.21
C GLU A 82 9.35 -3.85 10.68
N TRP A 83 8.33 -3.30 10.04
CA TRP A 83 8.28 -3.18 8.60
C TRP A 83 7.89 -1.77 8.12
N GLY A 84 7.64 -0.84 9.05
CA GLY A 84 7.33 0.55 8.74
C GLY A 84 7.25 1.43 9.97
N THR A 85 7.14 2.73 9.73
CA THR A 85 7.00 3.78 10.75
C THR A 85 5.88 4.73 10.35
N VAL A 86 5.00 5.06 11.27
CA VAL A 86 3.89 5.99 11.03
C VAL A 86 4.43 7.42 10.99
N LEU A 87 4.18 8.12 9.89
CA LEU A 87 4.59 9.51 9.68
C LEU A 87 3.46 10.51 9.95
N THR A 88 2.23 10.14 9.58
CA THR A 88 1.03 10.95 9.79
C THR A 88 -0.07 10.06 10.32
N PHE A 89 -0.77 10.52 11.32
CA PHE A 89 -1.91 9.83 11.90
C PHE A 89 -3.03 10.81 12.17
N ALA A 90 -4.08 10.75 11.37
CA ALA A 90 -5.27 11.62 11.45
C ALA A 90 -6.54 10.77 11.34
N ARG A 91 -6.93 10.14 12.43
CA ARG A 91 -8.16 9.31 12.52
C ARG A 91 -9.41 10.20 12.39
N PRO A 92 -10.38 9.84 11.58
CA PRO A 92 -10.46 8.64 10.71
C PRO A 92 -10.10 8.92 9.24
N GLU A 93 -9.35 9.96 8.94
CA GLU A 93 -9.21 10.50 7.58
C GLU A 93 -7.98 10.01 6.85
N GLN A 94 -6.84 9.83 7.57
CA GLN A 94 -5.56 9.56 6.91
C GLN A 94 -4.57 8.85 7.83
N ILE A 95 -3.81 7.96 7.25
CA ILE A 95 -2.56 7.45 7.80
C ILE A 95 -1.49 7.45 6.73
N VAL A 96 -0.27 7.86 7.07
CA VAL A 96 0.92 7.74 6.21
C VAL A 96 1.97 6.97 6.97
N PHE A 97 2.54 5.96 6.34
CA PHE A 97 3.63 5.17 6.93
C PHE A 97 4.69 4.85 5.89
N THR A 98 5.91 4.63 6.36
CA THR A 98 7.01 4.18 5.52
C THR A 98 6.86 2.69 5.21
N TRP A 99 7.28 2.31 3.99
CA TRP A 99 7.36 0.93 3.57
C TRP A 99 8.83 0.50 3.62
N GLN A 100 9.24 -0.01 4.79
CA GLN A 100 10.63 -0.36 5.10
C GLN A 100 10.96 -1.82 4.75
N ILE A 101 10.39 -2.28 3.65
CA ILE A 101 10.63 -3.61 3.09
C ILE A 101 11.29 -3.42 1.73
N ASN A 102 12.51 -3.93 1.57
CA ASN A 102 13.22 -3.89 0.31
C ASN A 102 12.70 -4.95 -0.69
N PHE A 103 13.09 -4.83 -1.94
CA PHE A 103 12.66 -5.75 -2.99
C PHE A 103 13.08 -7.20 -2.72
N ASP A 104 14.22 -7.41 -2.08
CA ASP A 104 14.71 -8.72 -1.64
C ASP A 104 14.08 -9.21 -0.33
N ARG A 105 13.07 -8.50 0.17
CA ARG A 105 12.37 -8.79 1.43
C ARG A 105 13.19 -8.50 2.69
N SER A 106 14.33 -7.87 2.60
CA SER A 106 15.07 -7.39 3.77
C SER A 106 14.44 -6.14 4.38
N PHE A 107 14.71 -5.90 5.65
CA PHE A 107 14.29 -4.68 6.35
C PHE A 107 15.22 -3.51 6.00
N GLU A 108 14.62 -2.35 5.67
CA GLU A 108 15.33 -1.09 5.48
C GLU A 108 15.25 -0.26 6.78
N PRO A 109 16.34 -0.14 7.55
CA PRO A 109 16.29 0.56 8.83
C PRO A 109 16.14 2.08 8.71
N SER A 110 16.44 2.66 7.54
CA SER A 110 16.34 4.10 7.32
C SER A 110 14.99 4.50 6.72
N VAL A 111 14.23 5.32 7.43
CA VAL A 111 12.96 5.89 6.93
C VAL A 111 13.16 6.77 5.68
N THR A 112 14.36 7.33 5.49
CA THR A 112 14.69 8.19 4.33
C THR A 112 15.00 7.39 3.07
N LEU A 113 15.32 6.11 3.21
CA LEU A 113 15.58 5.16 2.11
C LEU A 113 14.39 4.24 1.82
N ALA A 114 13.25 4.49 2.46
CA ALA A 114 12.02 3.73 2.25
C ALA A 114 11.00 4.53 1.46
N SER A 115 10.18 3.82 0.70
CA SER A 115 8.98 4.40 0.08
C SER A 115 7.91 4.70 1.13
N ARG A 116 6.86 5.42 0.74
CA ARG A 116 5.77 5.83 1.64
C ARG A 116 4.42 5.43 1.09
N VAL A 117 3.55 5.00 2.01
CA VAL A 117 2.16 4.66 1.72
C VAL A 117 1.27 5.70 2.41
N ASP A 118 0.48 6.41 1.62
CA ASP A 118 -0.55 7.36 2.07
C ASP A 118 -1.91 6.71 1.84
N VAL A 119 -2.69 6.53 2.91
CA VAL A 119 -4.02 5.95 2.85
C VAL A 119 -5.02 6.98 3.34
N ARG A 120 -5.98 7.31 2.49
CA ARG A 120 -7.05 8.28 2.77
C ARG A 120 -8.41 7.62 2.76
N PHE A 121 -9.24 8.06 3.70
CA PHE A 121 -10.59 7.56 3.91
C PHE A 121 -11.56 8.73 3.74
N THR A 122 -12.40 8.69 2.71
CA THR A 122 -13.33 9.77 2.38
C THR A 122 -14.75 9.22 2.31
N ALA A 123 -15.69 9.85 3.02
CA ALA A 123 -17.10 9.51 2.94
C ALA A 123 -17.60 9.65 1.50
N ARG A 124 -18.27 8.63 0.98
CA ARG A 124 -18.76 8.62 -0.40
C ARG A 124 -19.94 7.65 -0.56
N ASP A 125 -21.03 8.13 -1.15
CA ASP A 125 -22.18 7.30 -1.57
C ASP A 125 -22.71 6.34 -0.49
N GLY A 126 -22.78 6.81 0.77
CA GLY A 126 -23.23 6.00 1.89
C GLY A 126 -22.21 5.03 2.47
N GLY A 127 -20.97 5.13 2.00
CA GLY A 127 -19.83 4.33 2.47
C GLY A 127 -18.56 5.16 2.53
N THR A 128 -17.42 4.53 2.29
CA THR A 128 -16.09 5.16 2.33
C THR A 128 -15.28 4.74 1.12
N GLN A 129 -14.67 5.74 0.48
CA GLN A 129 -13.59 5.52 -0.48
C GLN A 129 -12.27 5.42 0.27
N ILE A 130 -11.54 4.33 0.05
CA ILE A 130 -10.17 4.16 0.49
C ILE A 130 -9.27 4.40 -0.71
N LEU A 131 -8.39 5.39 -0.61
CA LEU A 131 -7.40 5.72 -1.62
C LEU A 131 -6.00 5.42 -1.07
N VAL A 132 -5.28 4.51 -1.72
CA VAL A 132 -3.88 4.20 -1.41
C VAL A 132 -2.98 4.81 -2.47
N VAL A 133 -2.03 5.62 -2.03
CA VAL A 133 -0.95 6.16 -2.85
C VAL A 133 0.38 5.68 -2.29
N HIS A 134 1.05 4.76 -2.99
CA HIS A 134 2.39 4.31 -2.65
C HIS A 134 3.38 5.05 -3.55
N ARG A 135 4.31 5.77 -2.94
CA ARG A 135 5.21 6.72 -3.63
C ARG A 135 6.64 6.65 -3.11
N ASP A 136 7.53 7.39 -3.78
CA ASP A 136 8.96 7.48 -3.45
C ASP A 136 9.73 6.17 -3.66
N PHE A 137 9.31 5.34 -4.59
CA PHE A 137 9.99 4.10 -4.95
C PHE A 137 11.47 4.25 -5.28
N PRO A 138 11.93 5.35 -5.94
CA PRO A 138 13.36 5.56 -6.19
C PRO A 138 14.25 5.51 -4.94
N ARG A 139 13.70 5.75 -3.75
CA ARG A 139 14.44 5.63 -2.48
C ARG A 139 14.96 4.23 -2.19
N HIS A 140 14.31 3.19 -2.73
CA HIS A 140 14.78 1.81 -2.61
C HIS A 140 16.03 1.51 -3.46
N GLY A 141 16.50 2.49 -4.25
CA GLY A 141 17.71 2.34 -5.05
C GLY A 141 17.49 1.59 -6.35
N SER A 142 18.57 1.04 -6.89
CA SER A 142 18.55 0.32 -8.18
C SER A 142 17.53 -0.82 -8.18
N GLY A 143 16.74 -0.90 -9.26
CA GLY A 143 15.69 -1.92 -9.39
C GLY A 143 14.33 -1.51 -8.83
N TRP A 144 14.17 -0.29 -8.35
CA TRP A 144 12.91 0.21 -7.80
C TRP A 144 11.73 0.09 -8.80
N GLN A 145 11.97 0.20 -10.10
CA GLN A 145 10.94 0.06 -11.12
C GLN A 145 10.32 -1.33 -11.12
N LYS A 146 11.15 -2.38 -10.99
CA LYS A 146 10.67 -3.76 -10.88
C LYS A 146 9.92 -3.98 -9.56
N TYR A 147 10.40 -3.38 -8.49
CA TYR A 147 9.74 -3.44 -7.18
C TYR A 147 8.36 -2.79 -7.24
N ARG A 148 8.30 -1.56 -7.76
CA ARG A 148 7.01 -0.86 -7.96
C ARG A 148 6.08 -1.69 -8.84
N ALA A 149 6.54 -2.25 -9.96
CA ALA A 149 5.73 -3.08 -10.85
C ALA A 149 5.20 -4.33 -10.13
N SER A 150 6.01 -4.96 -9.30
CA SER A 150 5.59 -6.12 -8.49
C SER A 150 4.46 -5.76 -7.51
N LEU A 151 4.59 -4.63 -6.79
CA LEU A 151 3.56 -4.18 -5.84
C LEU A 151 2.29 -3.66 -6.53
N ALA A 152 2.39 -3.20 -7.78
CA ALA A 152 1.25 -2.80 -8.60
C ALA A 152 0.57 -3.98 -9.32
N SER A 153 1.20 -5.14 -9.35
CA SER A 153 0.67 -6.32 -10.00
C SER A 153 -0.54 -6.89 -9.26
N ARG A 154 -1.23 -7.81 -9.91
CA ARG A 154 -2.43 -8.46 -9.36
C ARG A 154 -2.19 -9.12 -7.99
N ASN A 155 -0.97 -9.53 -7.68
CA ASN A 155 -0.59 -10.15 -6.41
C ASN A 155 -0.06 -9.14 -5.37
N GLY A 156 -0.02 -7.85 -5.71
CA GLY A 156 0.38 -6.77 -4.84
C GLY A 156 -0.81 -6.00 -4.24
N TRP A 157 -0.79 -4.69 -4.33
CA TRP A 157 -1.85 -3.83 -3.78
C TRP A 157 -3.27 -4.19 -4.23
N PRO A 158 -3.53 -4.56 -5.50
CA PRO A 158 -4.88 -4.99 -5.88
C PRO A 158 -5.41 -6.13 -5.03
N MET A 159 -4.62 -7.17 -4.80
CA MET A 159 -5.01 -8.30 -3.95
C MET A 159 -5.19 -7.88 -2.49
N LEU A 160 -4.29 -7.05 -1.96
CA LEU A 160 -4.39 -6.54 -0.58
C LEU A 160 -5.70 -5.78 -0.36
N LEU A 161 -6.05 -4.86 -1.27
CA LEU A 161 -7.29 -4.10 -1.15
C LEU A 161 -8.55 -4.92 -1.45
N ASP A 162 -8.47 -5.97 -2.25
CA ASP A 162 -9.58 -6.90 -2.42
C ASP A 162 -9.84 -7.69 -1.12
N ARG A 163 -8.81 -8.10 -0.40
CA ARG A 163 -8.94 -8.72 0.92
C ARG A 163 -9.52 -7.75 1.95
N TYR A 164 -9.05 -6.51 1.95
CA TYR A 164 -9.60 -5.46 2.79
C TYR A 164 -11.11 -5.24 2.51
N ALA A 165 -11.48 -5.10 1.24
CA ALA A 165 -12.88 -4.92 0.84
C ALA A 165 -13.75 -6.13 1.22
N ALA A 166 -13.24 -7.35 1.09
CA ALA A 166 -13.92 -8.56 1.53
C ALA A 166 -14.14 -8.59 3.06
N ALA A 167 -13.16 -8.16 3.84
CA ALA A 167 -13.29 -8.03 5.29
C ALA A 167 -14.30 -6.94 5.66
N ALA A 168 -14.32 -5.81 4.96
CA ALA A 168 -15.29 -4.74 5.14
C ALA A 168 -16.73 -5.22 4.88
N ALA A 169 -16.94 -6.05 3.86
CA ALA A 169 -18.25 -6.62 3.53
C ALA A 169 -18.78 -7.57 4.61
N LYS A 170 -17.92 -8.23 5.37
CA LYS A 170 -18.31 -9.12 6.49
C LYS A 170 -18.71 -8.34 7.73
N GLY A 171 -18.17 -7.13 7.92
CA GLY A 171 -18.45 -6.27 9.07
C GLY A 171 -19.61 -5.29 8.85
N ALA A 172 -20.18 -5.29 7.65
CA ALA A 172 -21.31 -4.43 7.30
C ALA A 172 -22.64 -5.04 7.74
#